data_eda7eaf1d84aceca6c8762116cc6ccf2
#
_entry.id   eda7eaf1d84aceca6c8762116cc6ccf2
#
_cell.length_a   1.000
_cell.length_b   1.000
_cell.length_c   1.000
_cell.angle_alpha   90.00
_cell.angle_beta   90.00
_cell.angle_gamma   90.00
#
_symmetry.space_group_name_H-M   'P 1'
#
loop_
_entity.id
_entity.type
_entity.pdbx_description
1 polymer ?
#
loop_
_entity_poly.entity_id
_entity_poly.type
_entity_poly.pdbx_seq_one_letter_code
_entity_poly.pdbx_strand_id
1 'polypeptide(L)'
;EKQQVEREKQIQLYFWIAVVLFIILLCIVLYFLLRKRYEGLFRKNMQIIEENECMIKRYVYELDVLKQRAGEMAETNREKIAKLNQKILLLESENKKISENVCVNGVYLLEQLKKEKLIVKNMTNQEKEQLLEYIDLIYGNFISRLKKDFKLTSGNLMLLALLKVGFTSSELMFTFDCEMNSIFTKKRRLRGILSLDTNDKLEEFVALY
;
A
#
# COMPACT_ATOMS: atom_id res chain seq x y z
N GLU A 1 27.49 39.57 39.87
CA GLU A 1 26.21 39.55 39.09
C GLU A 1 26.43 39.27 37.59
N LYS A 2 27.30 39.97 36.88
CA LYS A 2 27.54 39.75 35.44
C LYS A 2 27.99 38.30 35.11
N GLN A 3 28.89 37.72 35.91
CA GLN A 3 29.37 36.33 35.69
C GLN A 3 28.28 35.27 35.93
N GLN A 4 27.33 35.50 36.79
CA GLN A 4 26.20 34.57 36.99
C GLN A 4 25.24 34.56 35.80
N VAL A 5 24.91 35.74 35.28
CA VAL A 5 24.05 35.89 34.10
C VAL A 5 24.69 35.28 32.85
N GLU A 6 26.00 35.35 32.67
CA GLU A 6 26.71 34.69 31.58
C GLU A 6 26.69 33.15 31.70
N ARG A 7 26.86 32.61 32.90
CA ARG A 7 26.74 31.17 33.14
C ARG A 7 25.33 30.65 32.89
N GLU A 8 24.28 31.35 33.27
CA GLU A 8 22.91 30.97 33.02
C GLU A 8 22.60 30.95 31.50
N LYS A 9 23.08 31.95 30.75
CA LYS A 9 22.96 31.98 29.29
C LYS A 9 23.69 30.82 28.62
N GLN A 10 24.88 30.46 29.10
CA GLN A 10 25.62 29.29 28.57
C GLN A 10 24.90 27.98 28.87
N ILE A 11 24.36 27.79 30.05
CA ILE A 11 23.58 26.58 30.41
C ILE A 11 22.33 26.48 29.53
N GLN A 12 21.65 27.61 29.31
CA GLN A 12 20.47 27.65 28.47
C GLN A 12 20.80 27.32 26.99
N LEU A 13 21.93 27.81 26.49
CA LEU A 13 22.44 27.48 25.14
C LEU A 13 22.75 25.99 25.02
N TYR A 14 23.46 25.40 25.98
CA TYR A 14 23.76 23.96 25.97
C TYR A 14 22.49 23.10 26.04
N PHE A 15 21.49 23.55 26.84
CA PHE A 15 20.19 22.87 26.87
C PHE A 15 19.50 22.84 25.51
N TRP A 16 19.45 23.98 24.80
CA TRP A 16 18.86 24.04 23.47
C TRP A 16 19.62 23.20 22.45
N ILE A 17 20.94 23.19 22.50
CA ILE A 17 21.77 22.33 21.64
C ILE A 17 21.47 20.85 21.92
N ALA A 18 21.34 20.44 23.18
CA ALA A 18 20.99 19.07 23.54
C ALA A 18 19.61 18.67 23.05
N VAL A 19 18.61 19.56 23.12
CA VAL A 19 17.26 19.33 22.59
C VAL A 19 17.28 19.15 21.08
N VAL A 20 18.00 19.98 20.35
CA VAL A 20 18.13 19.86 18.90
C VAL A 20 18.81 18.55 18.51
N LEU A 21 19.89 18.18 19.18
CA LEU A 21 20.56 16.89 18.94
C LEU A 21 19.65 15.70 19.23
N PHE A 22 18.84 15.77 20.27
CA PHE A 22 17.86 14.73 20.60
C PHE A 22 16.79 14.58 19.51
N ILE A 23 16.28 15.70 18.98
CA ILE A 23 15.30 15.70 17.87
C ILE A 23 15.92 15.08 16.61
N ILE A 24 17.16 15.45 16.28
CA ILE A 24 17.87 14.87 15.13
C ILE A 24 18.02 13.36 15.29
N LEU A 25 18.39 12.89 16.48
CA LEU A 25 18.53 11.47 16.77
C LEU A 25 17.20 10.72 16.63
N LEU A 26 16.10 11.30 17.14
CA LEU A 26 14.74 10.78 16.95
C LEU A 26 14.37 10.69 15.45
N CYS A 27 14.65 11.71 14.67
CA CYS A 27 14.39 11.70 13.22
C CYS A 27 15.18 10.59 12.51
N ILE A 28 16.45 10.37 12.90
CA ILE A 28 17.28 9.29 12.36
C ILE A 28 16.69 7.92 12.71
N VAL A 29 16.28 7.70 13.94
CA VAL A 29 15.65 6.44 14.39
C VAL A 29 14.35 6.19 13.61
N LEU A 30 13.48 7.20 13.50
CA LEU A 30 12.25 7.11 12.73
C LEU A 30 12.52 6.80 11.24
N TYR A 31 13.52 7.45 10.65
CA TYR A 31 13.95 7.17 9.28
C TYR A 31 14.36 5.70 9.10
N PHE A 32 15.18 5.15 10.01
CA PHE A 32 15.59 3.74 9.95
C PHE A 32 14.43 2.77 10.14
N LEU A 33 13.50 3.07 11.05
CA LEU A 33 12.30 2.23 11.26
C LEU A 33 11.40 2.23 10.03
N LEU A 34 11.17 3.39 9.43
CA LEU A 34 10.39 3.51 8.19
C LEU A 34 11.08 2.78 7.04
N ARG A 35 12.38 2.98 6.86
CA ARG A 35 13.17 2.29 5.82
C ARG A 35 13.08 0.78 5.96
N LYS A 36 13.25 0.24 7.16
CA LYS A 36 13.14 -1.21 7.43
C LYS A 36 11.75 -1.75 7.07
N ARG A 37 10.70 -0.97 7.33
CA ARG A 37 9.32 -1.33 6.98
C ARG A 37 9.11 -1.34 5.45
N TYR A 38 9.63 -0.34 4.74
CA TYR A 38 9.58 -0.28 3.27
C TYR A 38 10.37 -1.42 2.62
N GLU A 39 11.56 -1.74 3.12
CA GLU A 39 12.36 -2.87 2.61
C GLU A 39 11.65 -4.22 2.79
N GLY A 40 10.91 -4.39 3.90
CA GLY A 40 10.10 -5.60 4.12
C GLY A 40 8.96 -5.76 3.12
N LEU A 41 8.29 -4.66 2.77
CA LEU A 41 7.20 -4.63 1.78
C LEU A 41 7.74 -4.88 0.36
N PHE A 42 8.86 -4.25 0.02
CA PHE A 42 9.52 -4.44 -1.26
C PHE A 42 9.95 -5.91 -1.48
N ARG A 43 10.52 -6.55 -0.44
CA ARG A 43 10.89 -7.98 -0.51
C ARG A 43 9.69 -8.89 -0.77
N LYS A 44 8.53 -8.63 -0.13
CA LYS A 44 7.31 -9.42 -0.37
C LYS A 44 6.82 -9.31 -1.81
N ASN A 45 6.85 -8.11 -2.39
CA ASN A 45 6.46 -7.90 -3.77
C ASN A 45 7.41 -8.58 -4.75
N MET A 46 8.73 -8.51 -4.48
CA MET A 46 9.73 -9.25 -5.26
C MET A 46 9.50 -10.75 -5.17
N GLN A 47 9.14 -11.27 -3.99
CA GLN A 47 8.84 -12.70 -3.82
C GLN A 47 7.64 -13.13 -4.67
N ILE A 48 6.56 -12.33 -4.72
CA ILE A 48 5.39 -12.63 -5.57
C ILE A 48 5.79 -12.64 -7.06
N ILE A 49 6.62 -11.70 -7.49
CA ILE A 49 7.13 -11.67 -8.87
C ILE A 49 7.95 -12.92 -9.18
N GLU A 50 8.87 -13.30 -8.28
CA GLU A 50 9.69 -14.51 -8.43
C GLU A 50 8.83 -15.80 -8.46
N GLU A 51 7.80 -15.88 -7.62
CA GLU A 51 6.85 -17.01 -7.62
C GLU A 51 6.09 -17.09 -8.95
N ASN A 52 5.61 -15.94 -9.45
CA ASN A 52 4.92 -15.87 -10.74
C ASN A 52 5.85 -16.23 -11.91
N GLU A 53 7.09 -15.72 -11.91
CA GLU A 53 8.10 -16.10 -12.92
C GLU A 53 8.41 -17.59 -12.87
N CYS A 54 8.52 -18.17 -11.68
CA CYS A 54 8.72 -19.62 -11.53
C CYS A 54 7.56 -20.43 -12.09
N MET A 55 6.31 -19.97 -11.87
CA MET A 55 5.12 -20.61 -12.45
C MET A 55 5.10 -20.48 -13.98
N ILE A 56 5.43 -19.32 -14.53
CA ILE A 56 5.55 -19.11 -15.98
C ILE A 56 6.59 -20.07 -16.57
N LYS A 57 7.79 -20.15 -15.99
CA LYS A 57 8.85 -21.08 -16.44
C LYS A 57 8.38 -22.53 -16.43
N ARG A 58 7.64 -22.92 -15.38
CA ARG A 58 7.07 -24.29 -15.29
C ARG A 58 6.06 -24.56 -16.40
N TYR A 59 5.12 -23.64 -16.67
CA TYR A 59 4.13 -23.79 -17.73
C TYR A 59 4.77 -23.79 -19.12
N VAL A 60 5.80 -22.96 -19.35
CA VAL A 60 6.57 -22.99 -20.61
C VAL A 60 7.24 -24.33 -20.79
N TYR A 61 7.88 -24.87 -19.77
CA TYR A 61 8.50 -26.19 -19.82
C TYR A 61 7.48 -27.30 -20.10
N GLU A 62 6.33 -27.33 -19.42
CA GLU A 62 5.26 -28.28 -19.68
C GLU A 62 4.75 -28.17 -21.13
N LEU A 63 4.65 -26.95 -21.65
CA LEU A 63 4.23 -26.69 -23.02
C LEU A 63 5.24 -27.24 -24.03
N ASP A 64 6.53 -27.07 -23.79
CA ASP A 64 7.59 -27.62 -24.67
C ASP A 64 7.60 -29.14 -24.66
N VAL A 65 7.43 -29.79 -23.49
CA VAL A 65 7.29 -31.24 -23.38
C VAL A 65 6.06 -31.76 -24.12
N LEU A 66 4.92 -31.04 -24.02
CA LEU A 66 3.71 -31.41 -24.75
C LEU A 66 3.85 -31.22 -26.26
N LYS A 67 4.56 -30.16 -26.71
CA LYS A 67 4.85 -29.95 -28.15
C LYS A 67 5.72 -31.07 -28.73
N GLN A 68 6.75 -31.52 -27.97
CA GLN A 68 7.56 -32.66 -28.43
C GLN A 68 6.78 -33.96 -28.56
N ARG A 69 5.79 -34.20 -27.65
CA ARG A 69 4.92 -35.38 -27.73
C ARG A 69 3.75 -35.23 -28.70
N ALA A 70 3.43 -34.02 -29.17
CA ALA A 70 2.30 -33.72 -30.05
C ALA A 70 2.45 -34.31 -31.48
N GLY A 71 3.65 -34.78 -31.83
CA GLY A 71 3.86 -35.54 -33.07
C GLY A 71 3.14 -36.92 -33.09
N GLU A 72 2.73 -37.41 -31.91
CA GLU A 72 2.21 -38.81 -31.79
C GLU A 72 0.72 -38.86 -31.37
N MET A 73 0.08 -37.76 -30.86
CA MET A 73 -1.34 -37.79 -30.48
C MET A 73 -2.02 -36.41 -30.66
N ALA A 74 -2.73 -36.28 -31.78
CA ALA A 74 -3.02 -34.97 -32.36
C ALA A 74 -4.13 -34.09 -31.71
N GLU A 75 -5.12 -34.61 -31.00
CA GLU A 75 -6.30 -33.79 -30.64
C GLU A 75 -6.37 -33.35 -29.21
N THR A 76 -6.09 -34.24 -28.26
CA THR A 76 -6.16 -33.96 -26.81
C THR A 76 -5.04 -33.00 -26.32
N ASN A 77 -3.89 -33.03 -27.00
CA ASN A 77 -2.76 -32.18 -26.68
C ASN A 77 -2.94 -30.73 -27.20
N ARG A 78 -3.65 -30.51 -28.30
CA ARG A 78 -3.96 -29.19 -28.83
C ARG A 78 -4.81 -28.37 -27.84
N GLU A 79 -5.82 -29.00 -27.24
CA GLU A 79 -6.67 -28.32 -26.24
C GLU A 79 -5.90 -27.95 -24.93
N LYS A 80 -5.03 -28.86 -24.49
CA LYS A 80 -4.15 -28.57 -23.34
C LYS A 80 -3.15 -27.45 -23.63
N ILE A 81 -2.55 -27.45 -24.82
CA ILE A 81 -1.63 -26.38 -25.28
C ILE A 81 -2.36 -25.04 -25.34
N ALA A 82 -3.59 -25.01 -25.88
CA ALA A 82 -4.38 -23.78 -25.93
C ALA A 82 -4.71 -23.23 -24.54
N LYS A 83 -5.09 -24.11 -23.59
CA LYS A 83 -5.37 -23.72 -22.20
C LYS A 83 -4.11 -23.22 -21.47
N LEU A 84 -2.95 -23.84 -21.69
CA LEU A 84 -1.67 -23.41 -21.11
C LEU A 84 -1.22 -22.06 -21.68
N ASN A 85 -1.30 -21.88 -22.99
CA ASN A 85 -1.00 -20.60 -23.62
C ASN A 85 -1.89 -19.47 -23.10
N GLN A 86 -3.18 -19.72 -22.94
CA GLN A 86 -4.10 -18.75 -22.35
C GLN A 86 -3.69 -18.39 -20.90
N LYS A 87 -3.28 -19.37 -20.12
CA LYS A 87 -2.83 -19.17 -18.73
C LYS A 87 -1.51 -18.40 -18.64
N ILE A 88 -0.57 -18.68 -19.54
CA ILE A 88 0.69 -17.91 -19.68
C ILE A 88 0.37 -16.45 -20.01
N LEU A 89 -0.46 -16.19 -21.02
CA LEU A 89 -0.84 -14.82 -21.41
C LEU A 89 -1.53 -14.05 -20.28
N LEU A 90 -2.38 -14.73 -19.50
CA LEU A 90 -3.01 -14.12 -18.32
C LEU A 90 -1.95 -13.75 -17.27
N LEU A 91 -1.06 -14.67 -16.90
CA LEU A 91 0.00 -14.40 -15.92
C LEU A 91 0.99 -13.32 -16.38
N GLU A 92 1.36 -13.32 -17.67
CA GLU A 92 2.20 -12.27 -18.25
C GLU A 92 1.50 -10.91 -18.22
N SER A 93 0.19 -10.87 -18.53
CA SER A 93 -0.60 -9.63 -18.44
C SER A 93 -0.74 -9.13 -17.01
N GLU A 94 -0.89 -10.04 -16.04
CA GLU A 94 -0.93 -9.69 -14.61
C GLU A 94 0.43 -9.19 -14.13
N ASN A 95 1.52 -9.87 -14.44
CA ASN A 95 2.87 -9.41 -14.11
C ASN A 95 3.19 -8.04 -14.75
N LYS A 96 2.79 -7.83 -15.99
CA LYS A 96 2.97 -6.55 -16.68
C LYS A 96 2.18 -5.43 -16.01
N LYS A 97 0.92 -5.70 -15.61
CA LYS A 97 0.12 -4.73 -14.82
C LYS A 97 0.78 -4.41 -13.48
N ILE A 98 1.33 -5.42 -12.80
CA ILE A 98 2.01 -5.26 -11.50
C ILE A 98 3.31 -4.44 -11.67
N SER A 99 4.11 -4.71 -12.69
CA SER A 99 5.45 -4.12 -12.82
C SER A 99 5.47 -2.71 -13.44
N GLU A 100 4.66 -2.43 -14.46
CA GLU A 100 4.79 -1.20 -15.24
C GLU A 100 3.84 -0.06 -14.86
N ASN A 101 2.60 -0.35 -14.41
CA ASN A 101 1.60 0.72 -14.23
C ASN A 101 1.14 0.92 -12.78
N VAL A 102 0.94 -0.14 -12.01
CA VAL A 102 0.31 -0.01 -10.68
C VAL A 102 1.30 0.54 -9.66
N CYS A 103 2.55 0.06 -9.66
CA CYS A 103 3.54 0.52 -8.69
C CYS A 103 3.94 1.98 -8.94
N VAL A 104 4.27 2.34 -10.18
CA VAL A 104 4.77 3.71 -10.48
C VAL A 104 3.67 4.74 -10.28
N ASN A 105 2.49 4.52 -10.85
CA ASN A 105 1.37 5.44 -10.72
C ASN A 105 0.82 5.47 -9.28
N GLY A 106 0.70 4.33 -8.62
CA GLY A 106 0.21 4.26 -7.24
C GLY A 106 1.13 4.96 -6.24
N VAL A 107 2.46 4.78 -6.36
CA VAL A 107 3.46 5.52 -5.56
C VAL A 107 3.34 7.02 -5.80
N TYR A 108 3.30 7.43 -7.07
CA TYR A 108 3.15 8.83 -7.43
C TYR A 108 1.88 9.45 -6.84
N LEU A 109 0.72 8.80 -7.03
CA LEU A 109 -0.56 9.26 -6.49
C LEU A 109 -0.52 9.37 -4.95
N LEU A 110 0.06 8.39 -4.28
CA LEU A 110 0.20 8.38 -2.83
C LEU A 110 1.08 9.52 -2.33
N GLU A 111 2.19 9.80 -3.02
CA GLU A 111 3.05 10.94 -2.71
C GLU A 111 2.36 12.29 -2.93
N GLN A 112 1.57 12.42 -4.01
CA GLN A 112 0.82 13.64 -4.27
C GLN A 112 -0.24 13.90 -3.19
N LEU A 113 -0.92 12.85 -2.73
CA LEU A 113 -1.88 12.93 -1.62
C LEU A 113 -1.18 13.32 -0.31
N LYS A 114 -0.02 12.73 0.01
CA LYS A 114 0.76 13.07 1.22
C LYS A 114 1.33 14.48 1.20
N LYS A 115 1.71 14.98 0.03
CA LYS A 115 2.21 16.35 -0.16
C LYS A 115 1.09 17.39 -0.29
N GLU A 116 -0.17 17.00 -0.05
CA GLU A 116 -1.36 17.84 -0.16
C GLU A 116 -1.54 18.52 -1.54
N LYS A 117 -0.94 17.94 -2.57
CA LYS A 117 -1.02 18.43 -3.96
C LYS A 117 -2.19 17.84 -4.73
N LEU A 118 -2.82 16.79 -4.22
CA LEU A 118 -3.92 16.06 -4.83
C LEU A 118 -5.00 15.80 -3.78
N ILE A 119 -6.26 15.92 -4.18
CA ILE A 119 -7.44 15.58 -3.38
C ILE A 119 -8.19 14.43 -4.08
N VAL A 120 -8.73 13.50 -3.28
CA VAL A 120 -9.46 12.32 -3.80
C VAL A 120 -10.63 12.71 -4.68
N LYS A 121 -11.27 13.86 -4.42
CA LYS A 121 -12.38 14.38 -5.23
C LYS A 121 -11.98 14.68 -6.68
N ASN A 122 -10.75 15.14 -6.89
CA ASN A 122 -10.21 15.52 -8.20
C ASN A 122 -9.60 14.33 -8.96
N MET A 123 -9.44 13.18 -8.30
CA MET A 123 -8.94 11.96 -8.93
C MET A 123 -10.00 11.37 -9.85
N THR A 124 -9.57 10.92 -11.02
CA THR A 124 -10.39 10.10 -11.92
C THR A 124 -10.72 8.74 -11.29
N ASN A 125 -11.73 8.05 -11.78
CA ASN A 125 -12.04 6.70 -11.30
C ASN A 125 -10.88 5.73 -11.55
N GLN A 126 -10.18 5.87 -12.67
CA GLN A 126 -9.00 5.06 -12.99
C GLN A 126 -7.86 5.29 -11.99
N GLU A 127 -7.54 6.52 -11.62
CA GLU A 127 -6.52 6.83 -10.61
C GLU A 127 -6.89 6.28 -9.23
N LYS A 128 -8.18 6.35 -8.85
CA LYS A 128 -8.66 5.76 -7.60
C LYS A 128 -8.49 4.24 -7.59
N GLU A 129 -8.82 3.57 -8.69
CA GLU A 129 -8.62 2.12 -8.83
C GLU A 129 -7.14 1.77 -8.79
N GLN A 130 -6.28 2.45 -9.54
CA GLN A 130 -4.83 2.24 -9.52
C GLN A 130 -4.23 2.41 -8.12
N LEU A 131 -4.66 3.42 -7.38
CA LEU A 131 -4.22 3.62 -6.00
C LEU A 131 -4.68 2.49 -5.08
N LEU A 132 -5.94 2.04 -5.21
CA LEU A 132 -6.47 0.93 -4.42
C LEU A 132 -5.78 -0.39 -4.79
N GLU A 133 -5.53 -0.66 -6.06
CA GLU A 133 -4.77 -1.84 -6.53
C GLU A 133 -3.33 -1.81 -6.01
N TYR A 134 -2.67 -0.66 -6.03
CA TYR A 134 -1.35 -0.49 -5.46
C TYR A 134 -1.33 -0.80 -3.95
N ILE A 135 -2.29 -0.26 -3.19
CA ILE A 135 -2.40 -0.51 -1.74
C ILE A 135 -2.75 -1.98 -1.48
N ASP A 136 -3.59 -2.58 -2.30
CA ASP A 136 -3.93 -4.01 -2.22
C ASP A 136 -2.70 -4.90 -2.39
N LEU A 137 -1.86 -4.56 -3.37
CA LEU A 137 -0.62 -5.26 -3.67
C LEU A 137 0.37 -5.18 -2.49
N ILE A 138 0.64 -3.98 -1.95
CA ILE A 138 1.64 -3.79 -0.89
C ILE A 138 1.20 -4.26 0.50
N TYR A 139 -0.12 -4.38 0.72
CA TYR A 139 -0.68 -4.82 2.00
C TYR A 139 -1.35 -6.20 1.94
N GLY A 140 -0.93 -7.06 1.00
CA GLY A 140 -1.31 -8.47 0.96
C GLY A 140 -2.81 -8.69 0.75
N ASN A 141 -3.35 -8.15 -0.34
CA ASN A 141 -4.76 -8.25 -0.73
C ASN A 141 -5.74 -7.63 0.30
N PHE A 142 -5.31 -6.61 1.02
CA PHE A 142 -6.11 -5.92 2.03
C PHE A 142 -7.45 -5.41 1.49
N ILE A 143 -7.43 -4.72 0.34
CA ILE A 143 -8.63 -4.15 -0.30
C ILE A 143 -9.53 -5.26 -0.83
N SER A 144 -8.95 -6.30 -1.44
CA SER A 144 -9.67 -7.46 -1.95
C SER A 144 -10.41 -8.21 -0.84
N ARG A 145 -9.76 -8.40 0.31
CA ARG A 145 -10.39 -9.01 1.50
C ARG A 145 -11.53 -8.15 2.02
N LEU A 146 -11.33 -6.83 2.19
CA LEU A 146 -12.37 -5.91 2.61
C LEU A 146 -13.59 -5.91 1.69
N LYS A 147 -13.39 -5.97 0.37
CA LYS A 147 -14.48 -6.08 -0.62
C LYS A 147 -15.25 -7.38 -0.49
N LYS A 148 -14.57 -8.47 -0.14
CA LYS A 148 -15.17 -9.80 0.04
C LYS A 148 -15.99 -9.88 1.32
N ASP A 149 -15.45 -9.35 2.42
CA ASP A 149 -16.04 -9.54 3.75
C ASP A 149 -17.07 -8.47 4.10
N PHE A 150 -17.00 -7.29 3.48
CA PHE A 150 -17.88 -6.15 3.80
C PHE A 150 -18.43 -5.47 2.54
N LYS A 151 -19.67 -5.01 2.63
CA LYS A 151 -20.31 -4.20 1.57
C LYS A 151 -19.87 -2.73 1.71
N LEU A 152 -18.75 -2.39 1.12
CA LEU A 152 -18.14 -1.06 1.22
C LEU A 152 -18.30 -0.27 -0.08
N THR A 153 -18.59 1.02 0.06
CA THR A 153 -18.54 1.96 -1.09
C THR A 153 -17.10 2.28 -1.47
N SER A 154 -16.87 2.75 -2.71
CA SER A 154 -15.55 3.19 -3.16
C SER A 154 -14.91 4.24 -2.23
N GLY A 155 -15.70 5.20 -1.74
CA GLY A 155 -15.22 6.21 -0.79
C GLY A 155 -14.81 5.61 0.57
N ASN A 156 -15.53 4.59 1.04
CA ASN A 156 -15.21 3.87 2.28
C ASN A 156 -13.91 3.06 2.13
N LEU A 157 -13.76 2.37 0.99
CA LEU A 157 -12.54 1.65 0.65
C LEU A 157 -11.33 2.58 0.59
N MET A 158 -11.49 3.74 -0.06
CA MET A 158 -10.43 4.75 -0.14
C MET A 158 -10.01 5.24 1.25
N LEU A 159 -10.97 5.53 2.14
CA LEU A 159 -10.67 5.95 3.51
C LEU A 159 -9.92 4.87 4.28
N LEU A 160 -10.34 3.61 4.20
CA LEU A 160 -9.66 2.47 4.85
C LEU A 160 -8.27 2.23 4.25
N ALA A 161 -8.13 2.36 2.93
CA ALA A 161 -6.86 2.26 2.24
C ALA A 161 -5.84 3.31 2.74
N LEU A 162 -6.24 4.57 2.83
CA LEU A 162 -5.37 5.64 3.32
C LEU A 162 -5.04 5.48 4.81
N LEU A 163 -5.97 4.99 5.63
CA LEU A 163 -5.69 4.62 7.02
C LEU A 163 -4.67 3.49 7.10
N LYS A 164 -4.76 2.46 6.24
CA LYS A 164 -3.78 1.36 6.20
C LYS A 164 -2.37 1.83 5.86
N VAL A 165 -2.25 2.84 5.02
CA VAL A 165 -0.98 3.49 4.68
C VAL A 165 -0.45 4.37 5.82
N GLY A 166 -1.29 4.71 6.81
CA GLY A 166 -0.92 5.50 7.97
C GLY A 166 -1.22 7.00 7.85
N PHE A 167 -2.22 7.38 7.06
CA PHE A 167 -2.69 8.77 7.02
C PHE A 167 -3.33 9.15 8.35
N THR A 168 -2.93 10.30 8.88
CA THR A 168 -3.53 10.91 10.07
C THR A 168 -4.90 11.51 9.76
N SER A 169 -5.69 11.83 10.78
CA SER A 169 -7.00 12.50 10.58
C SER A 169 -6.86 13.86 9.91
N SER A 170 -5.78 14.59 10.18
CA SER A 170 -5.49 15.88 9.55
C SER A 170 -5.17 15.71 8.06
N GLU A 171 -4.32 14.75 7.69
CA GLU A 171 -4.01 14.46 6.29
C GLU A 171 -5.27 13.98 5.54
N LEU A 172 -6.13 13.19 6.18
CA LEU A 172 -7.40 12.76 5.59
C LEU A 172 -8.36 13.94 5.37
N MET A 173 -8.38 14.92 6.26
CA MET A 173 -9.17 16.14 6.10
C MET A 173 -8.78 16.86 4.79
N PHE A 174 -7.49 17.10 4.56
CA PHE A 174 -6.99 17.69 3.31
C PHE A 174 -7.27 16.79 2.11
N THR A 175 -6.96 15.49 2.22
CA THR A 175 -7.10 14.52 1.14
C THR A 175 -8.55 14.38 0.65
N PHE A 176 -9.54 14.45 1.54
CA PHE A 176 -10.96 14.37 1.20
C PHE A 176 -11.63 15.74 1.00
N ASP A 177 -10.90 16.85 1.14
CA ASP A 177 -11.42 18.20 1.04
C ASP A 177 -12.67 18.37 1.91
N CYS A 178 -12.55 18.09 3.20
CA CYS A 178 -13.66 18.15 4.13
C CYS A 178 -13.22 18.51 5.55
N GLU A 179 -14.17 18.96 6.37
CA GLU A 179 -13.91 19.32 7.76
C GLU A 179 -13.56 18.07 8.62
N MET A 180 -12.84 18.30 9.71
CA MET A 180 -12.44 17.26 10.66
C MET A 180 -13.65 16.46 11.20
N ASN A 181 -14.75 17.13 11.51
CA ASN A 181 -15.99 16.49 11.97
C ASN A 181 -16.56 15.51 10.92
N SER A 182 -16.39 15.81 9.63
CA SER A 182 -16.80 14.92 8.55
C SER A 182 -15.95 13.64 8.53
N ILE A 183 -14.65 13.75 8.79
CA ILE A 183 -13.76 12.58 8.91
C ILE A 183 -14.16 11.71 10.10
N PHE A 184 -14.40 12.31 11.26
CA PHE A 184 -14.88 11.55 12.44
C PHE A 184 -16.22 10.86 12.19
N THR A 185 -17.14 11.53 11.52
CA THR A 185 -18.45 10.95 11.16
C THR A 185 -18.28 9.78 10.20
N LYS A 186 -17.42 9.90 9.17
CA LYS A 186 -17.09 8.80 8.24
C LYS A 186 -16.47 7.62 8.99
N LYS A 187 -15.49 7.85 9.85
CA LYS A 187 -14.85 6.80 10.69
C LYS A 187 -15.88 6.11 11.60
N ARG A 188 -16.78 6.88 12.23
CA ARG A 188 -17.85 6.33 13.07
C ARG A 188 -18.80 5.43 12.27
N ARG A 189 -19.22 5.84 11.06
CA ARG A 189 -20.06 5.03 10.18
C ARG A 189 -19.34 3.76 9.74
N LEU A 190 -18.06 3.84 9.42
CA LEU A 190 -17.24 2.69 9.04
C LEU A 190 -17.13 1.67 10.17
N ARG A 191 -16.95 2.09 11.42
CA ARG A 191 -16.97 1.17 12.56
C ARG A 191 -18.28 0.37 12.63
N GLY A 192 -19.41 1.01 12.39
CA GLY A 192 -20.71 0.32 12.33
C GLY A 192 -20.80 -0.69 11.18
N ILE A 193 -20.29 -0.36 9.97
CA ILE A 193 -20.28 -1.28 8.82
C ILE A 193 -19.34 -2.47 9.08
N LEU A 194 -18.24 -2.25 9.76
CA LEU A 194 -17.25 -3.28 10.09
C LEU A 194 -17.61 -4.07 11.36
N SER A 195 -18.76 -3.77 11.96
CA SER A 195 -19.26 -4.41 13.23
C SER A 195 -18.24 -4.32 14.37
N LEU A 196 -17.52 -3.19 14.47
CA LEU A 196 -16.58 -2.93 15.54
C LEU A 196 -17.28 -2.39 16.79
N ASP A 197 -16.83 -2.81 17.96
CA ASP A 197 -17.34 -2.32 19.23
C ASP A 197 -17.05 -0.83 19.44
N THR A 198 -17.78 -0.18 20.36
CA THR A 198 -17.64 1.26 20.63
C THR A 198 -16.25 1.65 21.13
N ASN A 199 -15.54 0.72 21.75
CA ASN A 199 -14.18 0.92 22.29
C ASN A 199 -13.08 0.59 21.27
N ASP A 200 -13.39 -0.12 20.17
CA ASP A 200 -12.40 -0.48 19.16
C ASP A 200 -12.03 0.73 18.32
N LYS A 201 -10.74 0.94 18.15
CA LYS A 201 -10.25 1.97 17.25
C LYS A 201 -10.17 1.44 15.82
N LEU A 202 -10.75 2.20 14.89
CA LEU A 202 -10.72 1.85 13.46
C LEU A 202 -9.29 1.66 12.94
N GLU A 203 -8.37 2.48 13.43
CA GLU A 203 -6.95 2.45 13.07
C GLU A 203 -6.29 1.13 13.50
N GLU A 204 -6.60 0.63 14.68
CA GLU A 204 -6.09 -0.65 15.19
C GLU A 204 -6.64 -1.82 14.38
N PHE A 205 -7.94 -1.81 14.09
CA PHE A 205 -8.54 -2.80 13.20
C PHE A 205 -7.86 -2.82 11.84
N VAL A 206 -7.73 -1.65 11.21
CA VAL A 206 -7.09 -1.53 9.88
C VAL A 206 -5.63 -1.97 9.90
N ALA A 207 -4.91 -1.76 10.99
CA ALA A 207 -3.53 -2.19 11.12
C ALA A 207 -3.39 -3.71 11.19
N LEU A 208 -4.32 -4.39 11.90
CA LEU A 208 -4.29 -5.84 12.14
C LEU A 208 -4.94 -6.65 11.00
N TYR A 209 -6.01 -6.11 10.38
CA TYR A 209 -6.74 -6.73 9.28
C TYR A 209 -5.87 -6.82 8.01
#